data_d6fcd0c09b44921a4f69e54ed9e2c38b
#
_entry.id   d6fcd0c09b44921a4f69e54ed9e2c38b
#
_cell.length_a   1.000
_cell.length_b   1.000
_cell.length_c   1.000
_cell.angle_alpha   90.00
_cell.angle_beta   90.00
_cell.angle_gamma   90.00
#
_symmetry.space_group_name_H-M   'P 1'
#
loop_
_entity.id
_entity.type
_entity.pdbx_description
1 polymer ?
#
loop_
_entity_poly.entity_id
_entity_poly.type
_entity_poly.pdbx_seq_one_letter_code
_entity_poly.pdbx_strand_id
1 'polypeptide(L)'
;MQLLTYTNLASIAPDITLGAPASWLANDTAGLAAFVDYYGPEFDGTVAVESDAIGDAIDQGTADCFVVDSLDPVVARERLTLLLDDKVFVPSNTVIALLSEPVATPDLVATLDAIGASLTTQRLAQMLNEINANGTDPIVVANAFLDTL
;
A
#
# COMPACT_ATOMS: atom_id res chain seq x y z
N MET A 1 -19.04 8.46 12.67
CA MET A 1 -18.73 7.10 12.21
C MET A 1 -17.21 7.03 12.04
N GLN A 2 -16.55 5.96 12.45
CA GLN A 2 -15.11 5.83 12.23
C GLN A 2 -14.89 5.21 10.84
N LEU A 3 -14.15 5.89 9.97
CA LEU A 3 -13.83 5.42 8.62
C LEU A 3 -12.64 4.47 8.72
N LEU A 4 -12.89 3.15 8.62
CA LEU A 4 -11.87 2.12 8.79
C LEU A 4 -11.79 1.12 7.63
N THR A 5 -12.85 1.00 6.82
CA THR A 5 -12.93 -0.02 5.76
C THR A 5 -13.41 0.58 4.44
N TYR A 6 -13.20 -0.16 3.33
CA TYR A 6 -13.73 0.22 2.03
C TYR A 6 -15.28 0.24 2.02
N THR A 7 -15.92 -0.67 2.78
CA THR A 7 -17.39 -0.60 2.97
C THR A 7 -17.82 0.69 3.67
N ASN A 8 -17.05 1.18 4.66
CA ASN A 8 -17.36 2.47 5.30
C ASN A 8 -17.16 3.63 4.31
N LEU A 9 -16.10 3.61 3.50
CA LEU A 9 -15.86 4.62 2.46
C LEU A 9 -17.02 4.68 1.48
N ALA A 10 -17.50 3.53 0.98
CA ALA A 10 -18.64 3.48 0.06
C ALA A 10 -19.88 4.19 0.60
N SER A 11 -20.11 4.14 1.91
CA SER A 11 -21.28 4.78 2.54
C SER A 11 -21.23 6.31 2.60
N ILE A 12 -20.05 6.91 2.45
CA ILE A 12 -19.84 8.37 2.45
C ILE A 12 -19.30 8.89 1.12
N ALA A 13 -19.13 8.01 0.15
CA ALA A 13 -18.56 8.33 -1.15
C ALA A 13 -19.24 9.50 -1.89
N PRO A 14 -20.57 9.73 -1.77
CA PRO A 14 -21.22 10.89 -2.38
C PRO A 14 -20.72 12.27 -1.93
N ASP A 15 -19.99 12.32 -0.82
CA ASP A 15 -19.39 13.55 -0.29
C ASP A 15 -17.84 13.55 -0.45
N ILE A 16 -17.29 12.59 -1.22
CA ILE A 16 -15.85 12.33 -1.32
C ILE A 16 -15.37 12.47 -2.74
N THR A 17 -14.31 13.26 -2.96
CA THR A 17 -13.51 13.27 -4.17
C THR A 17 -12.35 12.29 -4.03
N LEU A 18 -12.25 11.32 -4.97
CA LEU A 18 -11.20 10.31 -5.00
C LEU A 18 -10.02 10.74 -5.87
N GLY A 19 -8.85 10.85 -5.28
CA GLY A 19 -7.55 10.97 -5.98
C GLY A 19 -6.96 9.60 -6.28
N ALA A 20 -6.55 9.35 -7.51
CA ALA A 20 -5.95 8.08 -7.88
C ALA A 20 -5.02 8.23 -9.09
N PRO A 21 -4.01 7.34 -9.27
CA PRO A 21 -3.20 7.32 -10.48
C PRO A 21 -4.07 7.19 -11.74
N ALA A 22 -3.72 7.92 -12.80
CA ALA A 22 -4.48 7.89 -14.05
C ALA A 22 -4.60 6.47 -14.62
N SER A 23 -3.56 5.66 -14.46
CA SER A 23 -3.55 4.25 -14.87
C SER A 23 -4.56 3.41 -14.10
N TRP A 24 -4.79 3.69 -12.80
CA TRP A 24 -5.77 2.99 -11.99
C TRP A 24 -7.21 3.45 -12.34
N LEU A 25 -7.42 4.74 -12.55
CA LEU A 25 -8.73 5.27 -12.98
C LEU A 25 -9.19 4.68 -14.31
N ALA A 26 -8.25 4.40 -15.22
CA ALA A 26 -8.54 3.85 -16.56
C ALA A 26 -8.51 2.30 -16.60
N ASN A 27 -8.28 1.62 -15.49
CA ASN A 27 -8.20 0.16 -15.47
C ASN A 27 -9.57 -0.46 -15.21
N ASP A 28 -10.18 -1.06 -16.24
CA ASP A 28 -11.52 -1.66 -16.16
C ASP A 28 -11.58 -2.93 -15.29
N THR A 29 -10.46 -3.63 -15.09
CA THR A 29 -10.46 -4.95 -14.43
C THR A 29 -10.01 -4.93 -12.97
N ALA A 30 -9.21 -3.94 -12.58
CA ALA A 30 -8.66 -3.84 -11.22
C ALA A 30 -8.57 -2.38 -10.73
N GLY A 31 -9.24 -1.45 -11.40
CA GLY A 31 -9.26 -0.03 -11.06
C GLY A 31 -10.63 0.44 -10.59
N LEU A 32 -10.95 1.69 -10.94
CA LEU A 32 -12.17 2.35 -10.47
C LEU A 32 -13.45 1.59 -10.83
N ALA A 33 -13.60 1.16 -12.10
CA ALA A 33 -14.81 0.46 -12.53
C ALA A 33 -15.04 -0.83 -11.73
N ALA A 34 -14.01 -1.65 -11.59
CA ALA A 34 -14.08 -2.89 -10.81
C ALA A 34 -14.33 -2.62 -9.31
N PHE A 35 -13.73 -1.56 -8.74
CA PHE A 35 -13.95 -1.18 -7.35
C PHE A 35 -15.40 -0.73 -7.11
N VAL A 36 -15.96 0.05 -8.03
CA VAL A 36 -17.36 0.50 -7.99
C VAL A 36 -18.30 -0.70 -8.09
N ASP A 37 -18.05 -1.64 -9.00
CA ASP A 37 -18.87 -2.86 -9.15
C ASP A 37 -18.85 -3.73 -7.86
N TYR A 38 -17.71 -3.74 -7.14
CA TYR A 38 -17.52 -4.61 -5.99
C TYR A 38 -18.01 -4.02 -4.66
N TYR A 39 -17.73 -2.73 -4.43
CA TYR A 39 -18.06 -2.02 -3.18
C TYR A 39 -19.25 -1.07 -3.30
N GLY A 40 -19.61 -0.65 -4.51
CA GLY A 40 -20.74 0.22 -4.80
C GLY A 40 -20.59 1.70 -4.41
N PRO A 41 -19.37 2.30 -4.34
CA PRO A 41 -19.26 3.71 -4.04
C PRO A 41 -19.73 4.58 -5.22
N GLU A 42 -20.45 5.64 -4.91
CA GLU A 42 -20.78 6.71 -5.86
C GLU A 42 -19.99 7.97 -5.43
N PHE A 43 -18.73 8.10 -5.87
CA PHE A 43 -17.91 9.26 -5.52
C PHE A 43 -18.47 10.55 -6.12
N ASP A 44 -18.37 11.67 -5.39
CA ASP A 44 -18.71 13.01 -5.91
C ASP A 44 -17.86 13.38 -7.13
N GLY A 45 -16.58 13.01 -7.08
CA GLY A 45 -15.65 13.21 -8.18
C GLY A 45 -14.44 12.28 -8.12
N THR A 46 -13.72 12.24 -9.24
CA THR A 46 -12.42 11.58 -9.32
C THR A 46 -11.40 12.50 -9.98
N VAL A 47 -10.17 12.49 -9.48
CA VAL A 47 -9.07 13.30 -10.01
C VAL A 47 -7.80 12.45 -10.15
N ALA A 48 -7.05 12.65 -11.24
CA ALA A 48 -5.80 11.98 -11.44
C ALA A 48 -4.73 12.60 -10.53
N VAL A 49 -4.20 11.79 -9.60
CA VAL A 49 -3.15 12.18 -8.66
C VAL A 49 -2.17 11.01 -8.56
N GLU A 50 -0.92 11.24 -8.94
CA GLU A 50 0.17 10.28 -8.73
C GLU A 50 0.69 10.38 -7.28
N SER A 51 1.38 9.33 -6.80
CA SER A 51 1.76 9.24 -5.38
C SER A 51 2.71 10.36 -4.92
N ASP A 52 3.55 10.87 -5.80
CA ASP A 52 4.46 12.01 -5.51
C ASP A 52 3.72 13.34 -5.37
N ALA A 53 2.53 13.47 -5.97
CA ALA A 53 1.69 14.67 -5.91
C ALA A 53 0.63 14.65 -4.79
N ILE A 54 0.52 13.57 -4.00
CA ILE A 54 -0.51 13.45 -2.95
C ILE A 54 -0.37 14.55 -1.89
N GLY A 55 0.85 14.88 -1.46
CA GLY A 55 1.08 15.96 -0.49
C GLY A 55 0.51 17.29 -0.96
N ASP A 56 0.80 17.66 -2.20
CA ASP A 56 0.29 18.90 -2.81
C ASP A 56 -1.24 18.85 -2.96
N ALA A 57 -1.80 17.69 -3.30
CA ALA A 57 -3.24 17.52 -3.44
C ALA A 57 -3.98 17.66 -2.09
N ILE A 58 -3.36 17.20 -0.98
CA ILE A 58 -3.87 17.39 0.38
C ILE A 58 -3.86 18.87 0.74
N ASP A 59 -2.73 19.56 0.54
CA ASP A 59 -2.57 20.99 0.87
C ASP A 59 -3.53 21.88 0.09
N GLN A 60 -3.86 21.50 -1.14
CA GLN A 60 -4.78 22.21 -2.02
C GLN A 60 -6.26 21.80 -1.82
N GLY A 61 -6.53 20.75 -1.06
CA GLY A 61 -7.88 20.19 -0.91
C GLY A 61 -8.47 19.68 -2.23
N THR A 62 -7.64 19.09 -3.11
CA THR A 62 -8.06 18.61 -4.45
C THR A 62 -8.78 17.28 -4.38
N ALA A 63 -8.51 16.47 -3.36
CA ALA A 63 -9.17 15.20 -3.10
C ALA A 63 -9.19 14.90 -1.60
N ASP A 64 -10.17 14.09 -1.18
CA ASP A 64 -10.42 13.74 0.21
C ASP A 64 -9.83 12.38 0.59
N CYS A 65 -9.69 11.49 -0.38
CA CYS A 65 -9.04 10.19 -0.20
C CYS A 65 -8.22 9.81 -1.45
N PHE A 66 -7.29 8.89 -1.29
CA PHE A 66 -6.31 8.55 -2.33
C PHE A 66 -6.15 7.05 -2.49
N VAL A 67 -5.98 6.61 -3.74
CA VAL A 67 -5.51 5.26 -4.05
C VAL A 67 -3.99 5.28 -4.08
N VAL A 68 -3.38 4.48 -3.22
CA VAL A 68 -1.93 4.42 -3.05
C VAL A 68 -1.50 3.02 -2.64
N ASP A 69 -0.29 2.61 -3.00
CA ASP A 69 0.27 1.35 -2.49
C ASP A 69 0.51 1.47 -0.97
N SER A 70 0.17 0.43 -0.22
CA SER A 70 0.33 0.40 1.24
C SER A 70 1.79 0.52 1.71
N LEU A 71 2.74 0.26 0.83
CA LEU A 71 4.18 0.40 1.07
C LEU A 71 4.74 1.73 0.58
N ASP A 72 3.93 2.58 -0.07
CA ASP A 72 4.41 3.88 -0.55
C ASP A 72 4.80 4.78 0.63
N PRO A 73 5.99 5.38 0.62
CA PRO A 73 6.45 6.29 1.67
C PRO A 73 5.50 7.48 1.94
N VAL A 74 4.67 7.87 0.98
CA VAL A 74 3.67 8.94 1.14
C VAL A 74 2.70 8.64 2.29
N VAL A 75 2.36 7.38 2.50
CA VAL A 75 1.46 6.95 3.59
C VAL A 75 1.98 7.41 4.96
N ALA A 76 3.28 7.19 5.21
CA ALA A 76 3.91 7.61 6.46
C ALA A 76 4.20 9.12 6.49
N ARG A 77 4.67 9.69 5.38
CA ARG A 77 5.03 11.10 5.25
C ARG A 77 3.83 12.01 5.50
N GLU A 78 2.70 11.71 4.88
CA GLU A 78 1.45 12.50 5.00
C GLU A 78 0.55 11.99 6.14
N ARG A 79 0.99 10.97 6.90
CA ARG A 79 0.22 10.37 8.01
C ARG A 79 -1.15 9.87 7.58
N LEU A 80 -1.21 9.26 6.40
CA LEU A 80 -2.47 8.73 5.86
C LEU A 80 -2.94 7.52 6.68
N THR A 81 -4.24 7.37 6.80
CA THR A 81 -4.86 6.18 7.38
C THR A 81 -5.23 5.21 6.27
N LEU A 82 -4.62 4.03 6.27
CA LEU A 82 -5.00 2.97 5.34
C LEU A 82 -6.34 2.37 5.76
N LEU A 83 -7.27 2.28 4.80
CA LEU A 83 -8.53 1.61 4.99
C LEU A 83 -8.36 0.10 4.75
N LEU A 84 -9.06 -0.70 5.53
CA LEU A 84 -9.07 -2.15 5.41
C LEU A 84 -9.96 -2.57 4.23
N ASP A 85 -9.44 -3.43 3.39
CA ASP A 85 -10.19 -4.15 2.37
C ASP A 85 -11.00 -5.30 3.01
N ASP A 86 -12.19 -4.98 3.49
CA ASP A 86 -13.02 -5.89 4.28
C ASP A 86 -13.74 -6.97 3.45
N LYS A 87 -13.68 -6.87 2.11
CA LYS A 87 -14.22 -7.88 1.19
C LYS A 87 -13.16 -8.58 0.32
N VAL A 88 -11.87 -8.26 0.53
CA VAL A 88 -10.74 -8.88 -0.20
C VAL A 88 -10.83 -8.67 -1.72
N PHE A 89 -11.03 -7.43 -2.13
CA PHE A 89 -11.03 -7.00 -3.53
C PHE A 89 -9.61 -6.94 -4.11
N VAL A 90 -8.66 -6.40 -3.32
CA VAL A 90 -7.28 -6.26 -3.76
C VAL A 90 -6.53 -7.57 -3.50
N PRO A 91 -5.94 -8.20 -4.53
CA PRO A 91 -5.09 -9.37 -4.31
C PRO A 91 -3.93 -9.03 -3.38
N SER A 92 -3.67 -9.88 -2.39
CA SER A 92 -2.51 -9.67 -1.52
C SER A 92 -1.21 -9.91 -2.29
N ASN A 93 -0.28 -8.96 -2.21
CA ASN A 93 1.09 -9.13 -2.70
C ASN A 93 1.96 -9.60 -1.53
N THR A 94 2.42 -10.84 -1.59
CA THR A 94 3.27 -11.42 -0.55
C THR A 94 4.69 -11.55 -1.08
N VAL A 95 5.68 -11.10 -0.29
CA VAL A 95 7.09 -11.37 -0.58
C VAL A 95 7.38 -12.84 -0.28
N ILE A 96 7.87 -13.56 -1.27
CA ILE A 96 8.22 -14.99 -1.16
C ILE A 96 9.67 -15.24 -1.58
N ALA A 97 10.33 -16.19 -0.94
CA ALA A 97 11.63 -16.70 -1.37
C ALA A 97 11.41 -17.85 -2.37
N LEU A 98 12.07 -17.77 -3.52
CA LEU A 98 12.10 -18.84 -4.50
C LEU A 98 13.48 -19.50 -4.51
N LEU A 99 13.53 -20.80 -4.24
CA LEU A 99 14.75 -21.60 -4.24
C LEU A 99 14.68 -22.68 -5.30
N SER A 100 15.79 -22.98 -5.96
CA SER A 100 15.89 -24.21 -6.73
C SER A 100 16.06 -25.42 -5.78
N GLU A 101 15.47 -26.56 -6.15
CA GLU A 101 15.47 -27.78 -5.33
C GLU A 101 16.86 -28.18 -4.80
N PRO A 102 17.95 -28.12 -5.60
CA PRO A 102 19.28 -28.54 -5.13
C PRO A 102 19.87 -27.69 -4.01
N VAL A 103 19.40 -26.43 -3.85
CA VAL A 103 19.90 -25.50 -2.79
C VAL A 103 18.94 -25.36 -1.62
N ALA A 104 17.74 -25.93 -1.72
CA ALA A 104 16.70 -25.85 -0.68
C ALA A 104 17.01 -26.82 0.49
N THR A 105 18.11 -26.58 1.20
CA THR A 105 18.42 -27.33 2.43
C THR A 105 17.47 -26.94 3.55
N PRO A 106 17.16 -27.86 4.50
CA PRO A 106 16.27 -27.54 5.64
C PRO A 106 16.71 -26.32 6.43
N ASP A 107 18.01 -26.13 6.65
CA ASP A 107 18.54 -24.98 7.40
C ASP A 107 18.34 -23.66 6.64
N LEU A 108 18.54 -23.67 5.30
CA LEU A 108 18.30 -22.48 4.49
C LEU A 108 16.82 -22.11 4.45
N VAL A 109 15.95 -23.11 4.29
CA VAL A 109 14.48 -22.89 4.32
C VAL A 109 14.06 -22.32 5.67
N ALA A 110 14.50 -22.90 6.78
CA ALA A 110 14.18 -22.41 8.12
C ALA A 110 14.66 -20.95 8.35
N THR A 111 15.84 -20.61 7.83
CA THR A 111 16.37 -19.24 7.91
C THR A 111 15.50 -18.26 7.13
N LEU A 112 15.12 -18.59 5.89
CA LEU A 112 14.29 -17.74 5.06
C LEU A 112 12.86 -17.61 5.61
N ASP A 113 12.32 -18.67 6.21
CA ASP A 113 11.02 -18.63 6.87
C ASP A 113 11.05 -17.70 8.10
N ALA A 114 12.13 -17.71 8.88
CA ALA A 114 12.31 -16.80 10.01
C ALA A 114 12.38 -15.33 9.56
N ILE A 115 13.11 -15.05 8.48
CA ILE A 115 13.18 -13.72 7.85
C ILE A 115 11.77 -13.31 7.39
N GLY A 116 11.08 -14.18 6.64
CA GLY A 116 9.73 -13.92 6.13
C GLY A 116 8.72 -13.65 7.23
N ALA A 117 8.75 -14.41 8.32
CA ALA A 117 7.87 -14.21 9.48
C ALA A 117 8.10 -12.86 10.18
N SER A 118 9.31 -12.31 10.12
CA SER A 118 9.67 -11.04 10.72
C SER A 118 9.41 -9.84 9.79
N LEU A 119 9.23 -10.08 8.50
CA LEU A 119 9.03 -9.04 7.47
C LEU A 119 7.54 -8.69 7.34
N THR A 120 7.02 -7.90 8.27
CA THR A 120 5.65 -7.39 8.20
C THR A 120 5.52 -6.22 7.22
N THR A 121 4.31 -5.96 6.72
CA THR A 121 4.01 -4.78 5.87
C THR A 121 4.49 -3.48 6.52
N GLN A 122 4.21 -3.30 7.82
CA GLN A 122 4.63 -2.11 8.55
C GLN A 122 6.16 -1.98 8.60
N ARG A 123 6.87 -3.07 8.84
CA ARG A 123 8.33 -3.07 8.92
C ARG A 123 8.96 -2.77 7.56
N LEU A 124 8.41 -3.37 6.50
CA LEU A 124 8.87 -3.09 5.13
C LEU A 124 8.62 -1.63 4.75
N ALA A 125 7.44 -1.08 5.07
CA ALA A 125 7.12 0.33 4.83
C ALA A 125 8.09 1.28 5.59
N GLN A 126 8.46 0.96 6.83
CA GLN A 126 9.47 1.71 7.59
C GLN A 126 10.83 1.68 6.93
N MET A 127 11.29 0.49 6.50
CA MET A 127 12.57 0.32 5.79
C MET A 127 12.59 1.11 4.48
N LEU A 128 11.52 1.04 3.69
CA LEU A 128 11.39 1.79 2.45
C LEU A 128 11.36 3.30 2.69
N ASN A 129 10.69 3.76 3.73
CA ASN A 129 10.69 5.18 4.10
C ASN A 129 12.09 5.65 4.50
N GLU A 130 12.87 4.84 5.22
CA GLU A 130 14.24 5.16 5.60
C GLU A 130 15.17 5.29 4.37
N ILE A 131 14.99 4.43 3.38
CA ILE A 131 15.71 4.50 2.11
C ILE A 131 15.31 5.75 1.32
N ASN A 132 14.00 5.98 1.14
CA ASN A 132 13.50 7.00 0.23
C ASN A 132 13.49 8.42 0.83
N ALA A 133 13.15 8.56 2.13
CA ALA A 133 13.09 9.87 2.78
C ALA A 133 14.45 10.33 3.33
N ASN A 134 15.25 9.40 3.87
CA ASN A 134 16.53 9.71 4.50
C ASN A 134 17.74 9.46 3.59
N GLY A 135 17.53 8.84 2.42
CA GLY A 135 18.60 8.48 1.49
C GLY A 135 19.56 7.43 2.03
N THR A 136 19.11 6.61 3.01
CA THR A 136 19.94 5.57 3.61
C THR A 136 20.20 4.46 2.60
N ASP A 137 21.45 3.96 2.55
CA ASP A 137 21.79 2.85 1.66
C ASP A 137 20.94 1.61 2.00
N PRO A 138 20.25 0.99 1.02
CA PRO A 138 19.43 -0.21 1.23
C PRO A 138 20.16 -1.35 1.95
N ILE A 139 21.48 -1.50 1.73
CA ILE A 139 22.30 -2.53 2.40
C ILE A 139 22.42 -2.25 3.89
N VAL A 140 22.54 -0.98 4.28
CA VAL A 140 22.60 -0.58 5.70
C VAL A 140 21.27 -0.90 6.39
N VAL A 141 20.15 -0.54 5.74
CA VAL A 141 18.80 -0.81 6.27
C VAL A 141 18.54 -2.33 6.38
N ALA A 142 18.94 -3.10 5.36
CA ALA A 142 18.79 -4.55 5.37
C ALA A 142 19.63 -5.21 6.49
N ASN A 143 20.87 -4.79 6.68
CA ASN A 143 21.73 -5.32 7.75
C ASN A 143 21.16 -4.97 9.14
N ALA A 144 20.70 -3.73 9.34
CA ALA A 144 20.06 -3.34 10.59
C ALA A 144 18.80 -4.18 10.88
N PHE A 145 18.03 -4.55 9.85
CA PHE A 145 16.91 -5.47 9.99
C PHE A 145 17.36 -6.87 10.39
N LEU A 146 18.38 -7.44 9.72
CA LEU A 146 18.92 -8.77 10.02
C LEU A 146 19.49 -8.86 11.43
N ASP A 147 20.12 -7.81 11.95
CA ASP A 147 20.65 -7.74 13.33
C ASP A 147 19.54 -7.81 14.40
N THR A 148 18.26 -7.71 14.01
CA THR A 148 17.11 -7.81 14.94
C THR A 148 16.47 -9.19 14.96
N LEU A 149 16.94 -10.14 14.13
CA LEU A 149 16.45 -11.51 14.05
C LEU A 149 17.16 -12.41 15.06
#